data_f78ea6b4480639c0e8fabf0b94cd8eee
#
_entry.id   f78ea6b4480639c0e8fabf0b94cd8eee
#
_cell.length_a   1.000
_cell.length_b   1.000
_cell.length_c   1.000
_cell.angle_alpha   90.00
_cell.angle_beta   90.00
_cell.angle_gamma   90.00
#
_symmetry.space_group_name_H-M   'P 1'
#
loop_
_entity.id
_entity.type
_entity.pdbx_description
1 polymer ?
#
loop_
_entity_poly.entity_id
_entity_poly.type
_entity_poly.pdbx_seq_one_letter_code
_entity_poly.pdbx_strand_id
1 'polypeptide(L)'
;ELAMARLDLALRSLSPSMIKLLRMVITSSDAVKAEFVEAVQVEGPWTQLSPRVIELSGSVELDTLVLLAHKNDAVPLLFPIGTTTVGEVWINLDVVGSFGVDAEDDLAEKVWNGLVQSLSLSPFAHAVSLVSEQSIDLPGRRVIIAQANSHELMSALTSEESPSVLLLEKQPLQLDQPVIYRGKIPLGGAGVRFEGGNWILYPSGVNITPAGCTADEIDVIKSLIGEGDVIETWPIERWINTSQHPAIEKVIPPYTFVASVLGRPEVRHMCGKRVEFEKSKSEELVMWLAMHSSQQRRSSARAEMWHTPIKDATFSNITSDVRRSLTVAELPPEGEQWLGVTLTDELPLHLGIVSDVEILRACVDHARRWPEDGGVEVLRHGLGLVRGVPFETCLYIWCDSTGLATDAAVLVVRAAQMMAEMCTEVGDLDGVYWATAKGLLAVPGHEDLVAQRMRLHGERDDQAALRSEWQGYCRALANDDWGDASPSRKMVELWRDLIKDEAGLIRADVFPR
;
A
#
# COMPACT_ATOMS: atom_id res chain seq x y z
N GLU A 1 14.23 6.15 9.20
CA GLU A 1 12.93 5.44 9.22
C GLU A 1 11.79 6.37 8.80
N LEU A 2 11.54 7.46 9.48
CA LEU A 2 10.43 8.39 9.20
C LEU A 2 10.44 8.93 7.74
N ALA A 3 11.60 9.30 7.22
CA ALA A 3 11.74 9.83 5.86
C ALA A 3 11.35 8.80 4.79
N MET A 4 11.66 7.52 5.01
CA MET A 4 11.32 6.44 4.08
C MET A 4 9.85 6.05 4.17
N ALA A 5 9.27 6.02 5.37
CA ALA A 5 7.84 5.84 5.55
C ALA A 5 7.05 6.96 4.86
N ARG A 6 7.52 8.20 4.98
CA ARG A 6 6.96 9.36 4.27
C ARG A 6 7.04 9.19 2.75
N LEU A 7 8.18 8.72 2.24
CA LEU A 7 8.40 8.51 0.82
C LEU A 7 7.44 7.46 0.26
N ASP A 8 7.28 6.33 0.95
CA ASP A 8 6.36 5.27 0.53
C ASP A 8 4.90 5.75 0.54
N LEU A 9 4.47 6.46 1.58
CA LEU A 9 3.13 7.05 1.62
C LEU A 9 2.92 8.09 0.53
N ALA A 10 3.92 8.92 0.26
CA ALA A 10 3.90 9.89 -0.83
C ALA A 10 3.71 9.19 -2.19
N LEU A 11 4.44 8.10 -2.43
CA LEU A 11 4.29 7.30 -3.64
C LEU A 11 2.91 6.67 -3.74
N ARG A 12 2.40 6.10 -2.66
CA ARG A 12 1.05 5.50 -2.63
C ARG A 12 -0.06 6.51 -2.87
N SER A 13 0.16 7.79 -2.54
CA SER A 13 -0.79 8.85 -2.85
C SER A 13 -0.86 9.20 -4.34
N LEU A 14 0.14 8.78 -5.14
CA LEU A 14 0.21 9.01 -6.59
C LEU A 14 -0.53 7.96 -7.42
N SER A 15 -1.16 6.95 -6.80
CA SER A 15 -1.84 5.82 -7.48
C SER A 15 -2.23 6.13 -8.95
N PRO A 16 -2.72 5.51 -9.74
CA PRO A 16 -2.35 4.82 -10.97
C PRO A 16 -1.23 5.49 -11.80
N SER A 17 -0.80 6.71 -11.47
CA SER A 17 0.29 7.42 -12.17
C SER A 17 1.68 6.86 -11.85
N MET A 18 1.83 6.05 -10.79
CA MET A 18 3.12 5.50 -10.37
C MET A 18 3.81 4.64 -11.43
N ILE A 19 3.06 3.94 -12.26
CA ILE A 19 3.58 3.09 -13.34
C ILE A 19 4.42 3.91 -14.35
N LYS A 20 4.19 5.22 -14.43
CA LYS A 20 4.88 6.13 -15.35
C LYS A 20 5.95 6.98 -14.66
N LEU A 21 6.21 6.74 -13.38
CA LEU A 21 7.23 7.43 -12.61
C LEU A 21 8.61 7.06 -13.13
N LEU A 22 9.36 8.05 -13.59
CA LEU A 22 10.71 7.88 -14.14
C LEU A 22 11.77 7.98 -13.05
N ARG A 23 11.75 9.07 -12.30
CA ARG A 23 12.72 9.35 -11.22
C ARG A 23 12.14 10.25 -10.15
N MET A 24 12.80 10.25 -9.00
CA MET A 24 12.53 11.19 -7.92
C MET A 24 13.80 11.86 -7.45
N VAL A 25 13.64 13.05 -6.89
CA VAL A 25 14.70 13.77 -6.18
C VAL A 25 14.19 14.16 -4.80
N ILE A 26 14.85 13.66 -3.76
CA ILE A 26 14.57 14.03 -2.38
C ILE A 26 15.52 15.17 -2.02
N THR A 27 14.97 16.35 -1.75
CA THR A 27 15.78 17.53 -1.43
C THR A 27 16.22 17.54 0.03
N SER A 28 17.17 18.39 0.36
CA SER A 28 17.64 18.59 1.75
C SER A 28 16.57 19.15 2.70
N SER A 29 15.45 19.63 2.17
CA SER A 29 14.27 20.08 2.93
C SER A 29 13.16 19.03 2.98
N ASP A 30 13.47 17.77 2.72
CA ASP A 30 12.54 16.63 2.66
C ASP A 30 11.39 16.80 1.63
N ALA A 31 11.52 17.76 0.70
CA ALA A 31 10.59 17.84 -0.41
C ALA A 31 10.91 16.76 -1.45
N VAL A 32 9.87 16.15 -2.02
CA VAL A 32 9.99 15.09 -3.03
C VAL A 32 9.55 15.63 -4.37
N LYS A 33 10.47 15.68 -5.34
CA LYS A 33 10.15 15.97 -6.75
C LYS A 33 10.05 14.67 -7.52
N ALA A 34 8.92 14.44 -8.15
CA ALA A 34 8.67 13.26 -8.98
C ALA A 34 8.56 13.67 -10.44
N GLU A 35 9.29 12.97 -11.32
CA GLU A 35 9.29 13.17 -12.77
C GLU A 35 8.75 11.94 -13.47
N PHE A 36 7.89 12.13 -14.45
CA PHE A 36 7.18 11.07 -15.18
C PHE A 36 7.57 11.04 -16.65
N VAL A 37 7.43 9.88 -17.28
CA VAL A 37 7.64 9.70 -18.73
C VAL A 37 6.60 10.48 -19.53
N GLU A 38 5.36 10.52 -19.04
CA GLU A 38 4.23 11.22 -19.66
C GLU A 38 3.71 12.35 -18.78
N ALA A 39 2.86 13.20 -19.35
CA ALA A 39 2.17 14.21 -18.58
C ALA A 39 1.20 13.57 -17.56
N VAL A 40 1.23 14.03 -16.34
CA VAL A 40 0.35 13.59 -15.25
C VAL A 40 -0.48 14.76 -14.75
N GLN A 41 -1.67 14.46 -14.25
CA GLN A 41 -2.48 15.38 -13.47
C GLN A 41 -2.57 14.83 -12.06
N VAL A 42 -2.31 15.66 -11.07
CA VAL A 42 -2.32 15.28 -9.66
C VAL A 42 -3.25 16.19 -8.89
N GLU A 43 -3.89 15.60 -7.90
CA GLU A 43 -4.71 16.29 -6.91
C GLU A 43 -4.09 16.11 -5.52
N GLY A 44 -4.56 16.88 -4.56
CA GLY A 44 -4.15 16.74 -3.16
C GLY A 44 -2.88 17.50 -2.83
N PRO A 45 -1.95 16.91 -2.03
CA PRO A 45 -0.81 17.63 -1.48
C PRO A 45 0.31 17.89 -2.48
N TRP A 46 0.22 17.32 -3.70
CA TRP A 46 1.20 17.50 -4.76
C TRP A 46 0.96 18.79 -5.54
N THR A 47 2.03 19.52 -5.79
CA THR A 47 2.02 20.74 -6.60
C THR A 47 2.56 20.44 -7.99
N GLN A 48 1.82 20.81 -9.04
CA GLN A 48 2.26 20.66 -10.42
C GLN A 48 3.31 21.72 -10.76
N LEU A 49 4.55 21.31 -11.05
CA LEU A 49 5.62 22.22 -11.49
C LEU A 49 5.70 22.32 -13.02
N SER A 50 5.47 21.22 -13.71
CA SER A 50 5.38 21.12 -15.17
C SER A 50 4.49 19.94 -15.56
N PRO A 51 4.13 19.75 -16.84
CA PRO A 51 3.28 18.62 -17.24
C PRO A 51 3.79 17.24 -16.79
N ARG A 52 5.09 17.10 -16.55
CA ARG A 52 5.75 15.84 -16.17
C ARG A 52 6.42 15.88 -14.80
N VAL A 53 6.39 17.00 -14.11
CA VAL A 53 7.08 17.16 -12.83
C VAL A 53 6.13 17.71 -11.79
N ILE A 54 6.06 17.01 -10.66
CA ILE A 54 5.29 17.41 -9.49
C ILE A 54 6.19 17.46 -8.27
N GLU A 55 5.78 18.21 -7.26
CA GLU A 55 6.50 18.36 -6.00
C GLU A 55 5.58 18.17 -4.81
N LEU A 56 6.04 17.38 -3.86
CA LEU A 56 5.46 17.28 -2.53
C LEU A 56 6.32 18.08 -1.58
N SER A 57 5.74 19.09 -0.92
CA SER A 57 6.47 19.90 0.07
C SER A 57 6.91 19.06 1.27
N GLY A 58 8.12 19.31 1.79
CA GLY A 58 8.62 18.72 3.03
C GLY A 58 7.75 18.99 4.27
N SER A 59 6.91 20.03 4.22
CA SER A 59 6.00 20.42 5.30
C SER A 59 4.65 19.66 5.31
N VAL A 60 4.36 18.80 4.31
CA VAL A 60 3.13 17.99 4.32
C VAL A 60 3.23 16.94 5.42
N GLU A 61 2.25 16.90 6.29
CA GLU A 61 2.23 15.98 7.43
C GLU A 61 2.00 14.53 7.01
N LEU A 62 2.54 13.60 7.80
CA LEU A 62 2.47 12.17 7.55
C LEU A 62 1.01 11.69 7.51
N ASP A 63 0.18 12.19 8.40
CA ASP A 63 -1.25 11.86 8.50
C ASP A 63 -2.02 12.20 7.22
N THR A 64 -1.67 13.32 6.59
CA THR A 64 -2.26 13.68 5.29
C THR A 64 -1.90 12.66 4.22
N LEU A 65 -0.66 12.17 4.23
CA LEU A 65 -0.21 11.16 3.28
C LEU A 65 -0.84 9.79 3.55
N VAL A 66 -1.03 9.43 4.81
CA VAL A 66 -1.75 8.19 5.21
C VAL A 66 -3.18 8.19 4.69
N LEU A 67 -3.88 9.33 4.79
CA LEU A 67 -5.26 9.47 4.31
C LEU A 67 -5.36 9.36 2.78
N LEU A 68 -4.33 9.78 2.06
CA LEU A 68 -4.29 9.81 0.59
C LEU A 68 -3.61 8.58 -0.01
N ALA A 69 -2.91 7.80 0.80
CA ALA A 69 -2.20 6.61 0.33
C ALA A 69 -3.18 5.54 -0.11
N HIS A 70 -3.22 5.28 -1.41
CA HIS A 70 -3.95 4.15 -1.95
C HIS A 70 -3.18 2.85 -1.71
N LYS A 71 -3.89 1.78 -1.41
CA LYS A 71 -3.31 0.44 -1.41
C LYS A 71 -3.06 0.04 -2.86
N ASN A 72 -1.87 0.33 -3.35
CA ASN A 72 -1.46 -0.02 -4.70
C ASN A 72 -0.54 -1.24 -4.64
N ASP A 73 -0.85 -2.25 -5.45
CA ASP A 73 -0.10 -3.49 -5.52
C ASP A 73 1.19 -3.35 -6.36
N ALA A 74 1.27 -2.31 -7.19
CA ALA A 74 2.45 -2.00 -7.99
C ALA A 74 3.33 -0.97 -7.26
N VAL A 75 4.26 -1.45 -6.47
CA VAL A 75 5.35 -0.63 -5.94
C VAL A 75 6.39 -0.47 -7.05
N PRO A 76 6.73 0.77 -7.47
CA PRO A 76 7.75 0.97 -8.49
C PRO A 76 9.11 0.49 -7.98
N LEU A 77 9.91 -0.12 -8.85
CA LEU A 77 11.26 -0.58 -8.51
C LEU A 77 12.22 0.61 -8.38
N LEU A 78 12.11 1.32 -7.26
CA LEU A 78 12.89 2.51 -6.95
C LEU A 78 14.11 2.18 -6.11
N PHE A 79 15.25 2.77 -6.47
CA PHE A 79 16.45 2.73 -5.65
C PHE A 79 17.31 4.00 -5.83
N PRO A 80 18.07 4.40 -4.81
CA PRO A 80 18.91 5.58 -4.89
C PRO A 80 20.15 5.31 -5.75
N ILE A 81 20.45 6.23 -6.67
CA ILE A 81 21.60 6.13 -7.57
C ILE A 81 22.73 7.09 -7.21
N GLY A 82 22.48 8.04 -6.32
CA GLY A 82 23.48 9.02 -5.89
C GLY A 82 22.84 10.37 -5.57
N THR A 83 23.69 11.38 -5.42
CA THR A 83 23.30 12.73 -5.02
C THR A 83 23.68 13.78 -6.05
N THR A 84 22.86 14.82 -6.17
CA THR A 84 23.12 16.03 -6.93
C THR A 84 23.19 17.24 -5.99
N THR A 85 23.44 18.42 -6.52
CA THR A 85 23.38 19.67 -5.74
C THR A 85 21.97 19.98 -5.21
N VAL A 86 20.94 19.35 -5.76
CA VAL A 86 19.53 19.54 -5.36
C VAL A 86 19.10 18.55 -4.30
N GLY A 87 19.63 17.33 -4.33
CA GLY A 87 19.26 16.27 -3.40
C GLY A 87 19.62 14.88 -3.90
N GLU A 88 19.11 13.87 -3.20
CA GLU A 88 19.29 12.47 -3.52
C GLU A 88 18.39 12.06 -4.70
N VAL A 89 18.95 11.35 -5.66
CA VAL A 89 18.27 10.92 -6.89
C VAL A 89 17.93 9.44 -6.82
N TRP A 90 16.66 9.14 -7.03
CA TRP A 90 16.11 7.79 -7.12
C TRP A 90 15.58 7.55 -8.52
N ILE A 91 15.77 6.36 -9.07
CA ILE A 91 15.21 5.96 -10.37
C ILE A 91 14.30 4.76 -10.23
N ASN A 92 13.33 4.68 -11.14
CA ASN A 92 12.45 3.52 -11.30
C ASN A 92 13.00 2.61 -12.39
N LEU A 93 13.58 1.50 -11.99
CA LEU A 93 14.23 0.57 -12.93
C LEU A 93 13.23 -0.13 -13.86
N ASP A 94 11.96 -0.32 -13.43
CA ASP A 94 10.91 -0.89 -14.29
C ASP A 94 10.62 -0.01 -15.51
N VAL A 95 10.71 1.31 -15.34
CA VAL A 95 10.46 2.28 -16.40
C VAL A 95 11.71 2.52 -17.24
N VAL A 96 12.87 2.55 -16.61
CA VAL A 96 14.16 2.77 -17.27
C VAL A 96 14.59 1.52 -18.06
N GLY A 97 14.22 0.33 -17.59
CA GLY A 97 14.53 -0.96 -18.17
C GLY A 97 15.99 -1.36 -18.00
N SER A 98 16.94 -0.54 -18.45
CA SER A 98 18.36 -0.82 -18.32
C SER A 98 19.12 0.40 -17.82
N PHE A 99 20.04 0.18 -16.86
CA PHE A 99 20.87 1.22 -16.28
C PHE A 99 22.36 0.86 -16.36
N GLY A 100 23.12 1.65 -17.12
CA GLY A 100 24.54 1.42 -17.39
C GLY A 100 25.47 2.23 -16.50
N VAL A 101 26.63 1.65 -16.19
CA VAL A 101 27.78 2.33 -15.56
C VAL A 101 28.93 2.38 -16.55
N ASP A 102 29.16 3.55 -17.13
CA ASP A 102 30.11 3.78 -18.24
C ASP A 102 31.33 4.58 -17.72
N ALA A 103 32.38 3.87 -17.33
CA ALA A 103 33.65 4.42 -16.86
C ALA A 103 34.77 3.40 -17.06
N GLU A 104 36.01 3.77 -16.70
CA GLU A 104 37.13 2.84 -16.59
C GLU A 104 36.86 1.78 -15.49
N ASP A 105 37.44 0.59 -15.65
CA ASP A 105 37.06 -0.61 -14.91
C ASP A 105 36.99 -0.41 -13.38
N ASP A 106 37.97 0.18 -12.74
CA ASP A 106 38.01 0.39 -11.28
C ASP A 106 36.92 1.35 -10.79
N LEU A 107 36.67 2.42 -11.55
CA LEU A 107 35.63 3.38 -11.23
C LEU A 107 34.24 2.82 -11.51
N ALA A 108 34.09 2.09 -12.62
CA ALA A 108 32.85 1.42 -12.97
C ALA A 108 32.47 0.37 -11.93
N GLU A 109 33.45 -0.43 -11.46
CA GLU A 109 33.23 -1.44 -10.44
C GLU A 109 32.77 -0.83 -9.12
N LYS A 110 33.44 0.22 -8.66
CA LYS A 110 33.07 0.92 -7.41
C LYS A 110 31.63 1.44 -7.47
N VAL A 111 31.24 2.09 -8.56
CA VAL A 111 29.89 2.64 -8.71
C VAL A 111 28.86 1.52 -8.89
N TRP A 112 29.17 0.50 -9.69
CA TRP A 112 28.29 -0.64 -9.88
C TRP A 112 28.02 -1.36 -8.54
N ASN A 113 29.05 -1.62 -7.74
CA ASN A 113 28.90 -2.19 -6.40
C ASN A 113 28.00 -1.33 -5.51
N GLY A 114 28.19 -0.01 -5.51
CA GLY A 114 27.33 0.92 -4.76
C GLY A 114 25.87 0.88 -5.20
N LEU A 115 25.62 0.84 -6.51
CA LEU A 115 24.26 0.74 -7.06
C LEU A 115 23.59 -0.60 -6.71
N VAL A 116 24.34 -1.70 -6.79
CA VAL A 116 23.85 -3.04 -6.43
C VAL A 116 23.51 -3.10 -4.93
N GLN A 117 24.37 -2.53 -4.06
CA GLN A 117 24.06 -2.41 -2.64
C GLN A 117 22.82 -1.52 -2.39
N SER A 118 22.74 -0.37 -3.05
CA SER A 118 21.58 0.53 -2.95
C SER A 118 20.29 -0.16 -3.38
N LEU A 119 20.30 -0.93 -4.46
CA LEU A 119 19.17 -1.72 -4.90
C LEU A 119 18.81 -2.80 -3.87
N SER A 120 19.82 -3.53 -3.38
CA SER A 120 19.64 -4.58 -2.37
C SER A 120 19.01 -4.06 -1.08
N LEU A 121 19.38 -2.86 -0.66
CA LEU A 121 18.91 -2.21 0.56
C LEU A 121 17.64 -1.38 0.36
N SER A 122 17.18 -1.23 -0.89
CA SER A 122 15.99 -0.44 -1.17
C SER A 122 14.73 -1.15 -0.68
N PRO A 123 13.88 -0.47 0.10
CA PRO A 123 12.61 -1.03 0.56
C PRO A 123 11.63 -1.28 -0.60
N PHE A 124 11.84 -0.62 -1.75
CA PHE A 124 11.02 -0.79 -2.95
C PHE A 124 11.47 -1.93 -3.86
N ALA A 125 12.57 -2.60 -3.53
CA ALA A 125 13.13 -3.71 -4.31
C ALA A 125 13.07 -5.07 -3.59
N HIS A 126 12.46 -5.15 -2.41
CA HIS A 126 12.46 -6.37 -1.57
C HIS A 126 11.72 -7.55 -2.20
N ALA A 127 10.67 -7.29 -3.00
CA ALA A 127 9.89 -8.31 -3.70
C ALA A 127 10.55 -8.82 -4.99
N VAL A 128 11.74 -8.30 -5.34
CA VAL A 128 12.42 -8.61 -6.61
C VAL A 128 13.55 -9.60 -6.38
N SER A 129 13.63 -10.64 -7.21
CA SER A 129 14.78 -11.56 -7.21
C SER A 129 15.97 -10.92 -7.92
N LEU A 130 17.16 -10.99 -7.33
CA LEU A 130 18.39 -10.53 -7.94
C LEU A 130 19.10 -11.71 -8.61
N VAL A 131 19.44 -11.57 -9.89
CA VAL A 131 20.10 -12.60 -10.68
C VAL A 131 21.43 -12.04 -11.22
N SER A 132 22.54 -12.69 -10.95
CA SER A 132 23.88 -12.23 -11.34
C SER A 132 24.67 -13.31 -12.07
N GLU A 133 25.54 -12.90 -12.99
CA GLU A 133 26.53 -13.78 -13.64
C GLU A 133 27.67 -14.19 -12.68
N GLN A 134 27.90 -13.42 -11.63
CA GLN A 134 28.95 -13.66 -10.65
C GLN A 134 28.39 -13.82 -9.24
N SER A 135 29.18 -14.46 -8.38
CA SER A 135 28.89 -14.51 -6.94
C SER A 135 28.99 -13.10 -6.37
N ILE A 136 27.85 -12.53 -6.00
CA ILE A 136 27.74 -11.27 -5.29
C ILE A 136 27.21 -11.59 -3.91
N ASP A 137 27.92 -11.18 -2.90
CA ASP A 137 27.50 -11.34 -1.52
C ASP A 137 26.78 -10.06 -1.05
N LEU A 138 25.45 -10.15 -0.95
CA LEU A 138 24.60 -9.04 -0.56
C LEU A 138 24.00 -9.29 0.83
N PRO A 139 24.11 -8.32 1.75
CA PRO A 139 23.53 -8.45 3.08
C PRO A 139 22.02 -8.70 3.01
N GLY A 140 21.54 -9.73 3.72
CA GLY A 140 20.14 -10.03 3.89
C GLY A 140 19.39 -10.46 2.62
N ARG A 141 20.08 -10.71 1.49
CA ARG A 141 19.44 -11.10 0.23
C ARG A 141 20.05 -12.32 -0.42
N ARG A 142 19.21 -13.17 -0.96
CA ARG A 142 19.62 -14.28 -1.82
C ARG A 142 19.79 -13.77 -3.25
N VAL A 143 20.99 -13.98 -3.81
CA VAL A 143 21.28 -13.74 -5.22
C VAL A 143 21.28 -15.09 -5.94
N ILE A 144 20.57 -15.18 -7.04
CA ILE A 144 20.60 -16.34 -7.93
C ILE A 144 21.80 -16.17 -8.87
N ILE A 145 22.76 -17.08 -8.78
CA ILE A 145 23.91 -17.07 -9.67
C ILE A 145 23.58 -17.89 -10.90
N ALA A 146 23.57 -17.26 -12.07
CA ALA A 146 23.28 -17.91 -13.34
C ALA A 146 24.19 -17.40 -14.44
N GLN A 147 24.80 -18.30 -15.21
CA GLN A 147 25.61 -17.92 -16.36
C GLN A 147 24.73 -17.34 -17.49
N ALA A 148 25.20 -16.30 -18.15
CA ALA A 148 24.54 -15.75 -19.31
C ALA A 148 24.23 -16.87 -20.34
N ASN A 149 22.96 -16.94 -20.79
CA ASN A 149 22.43 -18.00 -21.67
C ASN A 149 22.29 -19.40 -21.03
N SER A 150 22.39 -19.55 -19.73
CA SER A 150 22.09 -20.82 -19.06
C SER A 150 20.57 -21.06 -19.00
N HIS A 151 20.19 -22.35 -18.92
CA HIS A 151 18.80 -22.72 -18.68
C HIS A 151 18.27 -22.20 -17.33
N GLU A 152 19.17 -22.02 -16.35
CA GLU A 152 18.86 -21.46 -15.03
C GLU A 152 18.50 -19.98 -15.12
N LEU A 153 19.23 -19.19 -15.92
CA LEU A 153 18.90 -17.79 -16.20
C LEU A 153 17.53 -17.69 -16.86
N MET A 154 17.30 -18.48 -17.90
CA MET A 154 16.02 -18.50 -18.60
C MET A 154 14.87 -18.98 -17.70
N SER A 155 15.10 -19.94 -16.81
CA SER A 155 14.11 -20.39 -15.84
C SER A 155 13.80 -19.32 -14.79
N ALA A 156 14.82 -18.61 -14.30
CA ALA A 156 14.65 -17.49 -13.35
C ALA A 156 13.88 -16.31 -13.99
N LEU A 157 14.12 -16.04 -15.28
CA LEU A 157 13.46 -14.99 -16.04
C LEU A 157 12.01 -15.32 -16.45
N THR A 158 11.70 -16.59 -16.62
CA THR A 158 10.35 -17.06 -17.01
C THR A 158 9.46 -17.40 -15.82
N SER A 159 9.98 -17.38 -14.60
CA SER A 159 9.20 -17.53 -13.39
C SER A 159 8.24 -16.35 -13.22
N GLU A 160 6.96 -16.59 -13.39
CA GLU A 160 5.91 -15.58 -13.18
C GLU A 160 5.72 -15.20 -11.70
N GLU A 161 6.38 -15.93 -10.78
CA GLU A 161 6.15 -15.77 -9.34
C GLU A 161 6.86 -14.57 -8.73
N SER A 162 7.94 -14.05 -9.35
CA SER A 162 8.62 -12.87 -8.84
C SER A 162 9.35 -12.11 -9.95
N PRO A 163 9.18 -10.79 -10.05
CA PRO A 163 9.97 -9.97 -10.97
C PRO A 163 11.45 -10.10 -10.62
N SER A 164 12.30 -10.13 -11.65
CA SER A 164 13.75 -10.31 -11.50
C SER A 164 14.52 -9.12 -12.02
N VAL A 165 15.60 -8.74 -11.34
CA VAL A 165 16.58 -7.76 -11.83
C VAL A 165 17.88 -8.48 -12.15
N LEU A 166 18.40 -8.23 -13.33
CA LEU A 166 19.67 -8.78 -13.79
C LEU A 166 20.83 -7.85 -13.43
N LEU A 167 21.88 -8.44 -12.89
CA LEU A 167 23.12 -7.77 -12.55
C LEU A 167 24.21 -8.32 -13.47
N LEU A 168 24.57 -7.57 -14.52
CA LEU A 168 25.44 -8.04 -15.59
C LEU A 168 26.75 -7.24 -15.64
N GLU A 169 27.83 -7.91 -16.02
CA GLU A 169 29.12 -7.24 -16.27
C GLU A 169 29.18 -6.51 -17.61
N LYS A 170 28.31 -6.88 -18.54
CA LYS A 170 28.30 -6.29 -19.89
C LYS A 170 26.89 -5.95 -20.32
N GLN A 171 26.78 -4.96 -21.21
CA GLN A 171 25.51 -4.57 -21.78
C GLN A 171 24.81 -5.76 -22.48
N PRO A 172 23.56 -6.07 -22.12
CA PRO A 172 22.77 -7.08 -22.83
C PRO A 172 22.34 -6.60 -24.22
N LEU A 173 22.20 -7.53 -25.16
CA LEU A 173 21.78 -7.21 -26.52
C LEU A 173 20.30 -6.80 -26.63
N GLN A 174 19.43 -7.52 -25.95
CA GLN A 174 18.01 -7.18 -25.74
C GLN A 174 17.47 -8.04 -24.62
N LEU A 175 16.90 -7.44 -23.58
CA LEU A 175 16.20 -8.14 -22.51
C LEU A 175 14.96 -7.31 -22.12
N ASP A 176 13.86 -7.99 -21.88
CA ASP A 176 12.61 -7.37 -21.41
C ASP A 176 12.61 -7.16 -19.88
N GLN A 177 13.65 -7.64 -19.19
CA GLN A 177 13.81 -7.55 -17.74
C GLN A 177 14.65 -6.33 -17.34
N PRO A 178 14.38 -5.71 -16.18
CA PRO A 178 15.22 -4.66 -15.62
C PRO A 178 16.67 -5.12 -15.41
N VAL A 179 17.64 -4.30 -15.83
CA VAL A 179 19.07 -4.66 -15.82
C VAL A 179 19.93 -3.53 -15.29
N ILE A 180 20.89 -3.84 -14.41
CA ILE A 180 22.04 -2.98 -14.09
C ILE A 180 23.29 -3.62 -14.68
N TYR A 181 24.05 -2.87 -15.50
CA TYR A 181 25.23 -3.41 -16.16
C TYR A 181 26.42 -2.45 -16.15
N ARG A 182 27.65 -3.00 -16.29
CA ARG A 182 28.86 -2.23 -16.55
C ARG A 182 29.10 -2.14 -18.04
N GLY A 183 29.34 -0.94 -18.55
CA GLY A 183 29.67 -0.74 -19.97
C GLY A 183 29.05 0.50 -20.58
N LYS A 184 29.26 0.66 -21.88
CA LYS A 184 28.85 1.85 -22.63
C LYS A 184 27.32 2.01 -22.62
N ILE A 185 26.88 3.21 -22.30
CA ILE A 185 25.46 3.56 -22.38
C ILE A 185 25.10 3.81 -23.85
N PRO A 186 24.08 3.12 -24.41
CA PRO A 186 23.64 3.36 -25.77
C PRO A 186 23.03 4.76 -25.93
N LEU A 187 22.91 5.20 -27.17
CA LEU A 187 22.28 6.50 -27.48
C LEU A 187 20.82 6.50 -27.00
N GLY A 188 20.49 7.45 -26.12
CA GLY A 188 19.17 7.53 -25.49
C GLY A 188 18.96 6.59 -24.30
N GLY A 189 19.94 5.76 -23.93
CA GLY A 189 19.91 4.89 -22.76
C GLY A 189 20.10 5.64 -21.46
N ALA A 190 19.75 4.98 -20.36
CA ALA A 190 19.91 5.51 -19.00
C ALA A 190 21.16 4.94 -18.33
N GLY A 191 21.77 5.75 -17.47
CA GLY A 191 22.94 5.34 -16.70
C GLY A 191 23.78 6.52 -16.21
N VAL A 192 24.91 6.22 -15.61
CA VAL A 192 25.91 7.20 -15.20
C VAL A 192 27.18 7.01 -15.98
N ARG A 193 27.74 8.09 -16.51
CA ARG A 193 28.98 8.08 -17.29
C ARG A 193 29.99 9.03 -16.69
N PHE A 194 31.26 8.63 -16.65
CA PHE A 194 32.35 9.47 -16.21
C PHE A 194 32.98 10.18 -17.40
N GLU A 195 32.81 11.50 -17.47
CA GLU A 195 33.33 12.36 -18.55
C GLU A 195 33.94 13.64 -17.97
N GLY A 196 35.15 14.01 -18.45
CA GLY A 196 35.76 15.27 -18.06
C GLY A 196 36.01 15.46 -16.56
N GLY A 197 36.19 14.36 -15.83
CA GLY A 197 36.41 14.39 -14.38
C GLY A 197 35.12 14.42 -13.53
N ASN A 198 33.94 14.34 -14.16
CA ASN A 198 32.65 14.34 -13.49
C ASN A 198 31.78 13.17 -13.90
N TRP A 199 30.91 12.72 -13.01
CA TRP A 199 29.85 11.78 -13.35
C TRP A 199 28.62 12.54 -13.87
N ILE A 200 28.09 12.06 -14.97
CA ILE A 200 26.91 12.63 -15.65
C ILE A 200 25.83 11.57 -15.71
N LEU A 201 24.62 11.94 -15.26
CA LEU A 201 23.43 11.10 -15.36
C LEU A 201 22.78 11.24 -16.74
N TYR A 202 22.66 10.15 -17.48
CA TYR A 202 22.01 10.09 -18.77
C TYR A 202 20.57 9.56 -18.67
N PRO A 203 19.64 10.02 -19.52
CA PRO A 203 19.83 11.01 -20.58
C PRO A 203 19.75 12.49 -20.14
N SER A 204 19.59 12.79 -18.85
CA SER A 204 19.31 14.14 -18.35
C SER A 204 20.50 15.13 -18.46
N GLY A 205 21.73 14.65 -18.58
CA GLY A 205 22.94 15.46 -18.63
C GLY A 205 23.30 16.15 -17.31
N VAL A 206 22.71 15.73 -16.18
CA VAL A 206 22.93 16.34 -14.86
C VAL A 206 24.17 15.74 -14.20
N ASN A 207 25.00 16.61 -13.60
CA ASN A 207 26.11 16.14 -12.77
C ASN A 207 25.60 15.45 -11.51
N ILE A 208 26.14 14.26 -11.23
CA ILE A 208 25.75 13.44 -10.09
C ILE A 208 27.01 12.90 -9.38
N THR A 209 26.94 12.75 -8.08
CA THR A 209 27.85 11.93 -7.30
C THR A 209 27.17 10.58 -7.12
N PRO A 210 27.54 9.55 -7.92
CA PRO A 210 26.84 8.28 -7.86
C PRO A 210 27.11 7.55 -6.55
N ALA A 211 26.19 6.69 -6.15
CA ALA A 211 26.42 5.74 -5.06
C ALA A 211 27.62 4.87 -5.44
N GLY A 212 28.64 4.85 -4.61
CA GLY A 212 29.84 4.04 -4.85
C GLY A 212 30.23 3.32 -3.56
N CYS A 213 30.68 2.08 -3.68
CA CYS A 213 31.08 1.27 -2.54
C CYS A 213 32.32 0.45 -2.90
N THR A 214 33.36 0.52 -2.06
CA THR A 214 34.55 -0.33 -2.15
C THR A 214 34.29 -1.68 -1.49
N ALA A 215 35.16 -2.68 -1.78
CA ALA A 215 35.05 -3.98 -1.14
C ALA A 215 35.14 -3.89 0.40
N ASP A 216 36.01 -3.05 0.93
CA ASP A 216 36.15 -2.85 2.38
C ASP A 216 34.91 -2.22 3.00
N GLU A 217 34.27 -1.28 2.29
CA GLU A 217 33.01 -0.66 2.73
C GLU A 217 31.83 -1.66 2.70
N ILE A 218 31.81 -2.59 1.75
CA ILE A 218 30.83 -3.69 1.71
C ILE A 218 30.98 -4.57 2.96
N ASP A 219 32.18 -4.91 3.37
CA ASP A 219 32.42 -5.72 4.57
C ASP A 219 31.99 -5.00 5.85
N VAL A 220 32.15 -3.68 5.90
CA VAL A 220 31.61 -2.85 6.99
C VAL A 220 30.08 -2.87 6.99
N ILE A 221 29.43 -2.71 5.83
CA ILE A 221 27.97 -2.77 5.71
C ILE A 221 27.45 -4.12 6.21
N LYS A 222 28.07 -5.23 5.79
CA LYS A 222 27.72 -6.57 6.26
C LYS A 222 27.86 -6.72 7.78
N SER A 223 28.90 -6.16 8.37
CA SER A 223 29.10 -6.21 9.82
C SER A 223 28.06 -5.42 10.61
N LEU A 224 27.50 -4.37 10.02
CA LEU A 224 26.45 -3.54 10.62
C LEU A 224 25.05 -4.17 10.51
N ILE A 225 24.80 -4.90 9.42
CA ILE A 225 23.48 -5.52 9.17
C ILE A 225 23.38 -6.89 9.85
N GLY A 226 24.52 -7.57 10.15
CA GLY A 226 24.57 -8.90 10.74
C GLY A 226 24.36 -10.04 9.74
N GLU A 227 24.90 -11.24 10.07
CA GLU A 227 24.57 -12.46 9.34
C GLU A 227 23.15 -12.91 9.75
N GLY A 228 22.18 -12.69 8.91
CA GLY A 228 20.84 -13.23 9.10
C GLY A 228 19.75 -12.23 9.49
N ASP A 229 20.06 -10.97 9.72
CA ASP A 229 19.03 -9.95 9.76
C ASP A 229 18.54 -9.71 8.32
N VAL A 230 17.55 -10.49 7.94
CA VAL A 230 16.63 -10.08 6.86
C VAL A 230 16.29 -8.65 7.22
N ILE A 231 16.60 -7.68 6.33
CA ILE A 231 16.09 -6.32 6.50
C ILE A 231 14.58 -6.50 6.61
N GLU A 232 14.10 -6.48 7.87
CA GLU A 232 12.66 -6.56 8.09
C GLU A 232 12.05 -5.44 7.27
N THR A 233 11.21 -5.84 6.36
CA THR A 233 10.45 -4.93 5.51
C THR A 233 9.95 -3.75 6.33
N TRP A 234 10.08 -2.57 5.77
CA TRP A 234 9.78 -1.29 6.39
C TRP A 234 8.45 -1.27 7.17
N PRO A 235 8.29 -0.41 8.18
CA PRO A 235 7.13 -0.35 9.04
C PRO A 235 5.78 -0.41 8.32
N ILE A 236 5.68 0.02 7.07
CA ILE A 236 4.42 0.00 6.34
C ILE A 236 4.02 -1.42 5.94
N GLU A 237 4.96 -2.29 5.58
CA GLU A 237 4.67 -3.73 5.45
C GLU A 237 4.53 -4.42 6.82
N ARG A 238 5.23 -3.96 7.85
CA ARG A 238 4.88 -4.28 9.23
C ARG A 238 3.43 -3.91 9.55
N TRP A 239 2.93 -2.81 9.01
CA TRP A 239 1.55 -2.35 9.20
C TRP A 239 0.53 -3.11 8.34
N ILE A 240 0.95 -3.68 7.20
CA ILE A 240 0.09 -4.40 6.25
C ILE A 240 0.28 -5.92 6.33
N ASN A 241 1.49 -6.41 6.61
CA ASN A 241 1.86 -7.82 6.69
C ASN A 241 2.25 -8.24 8.12
N THR A 242 1.38 -8.03 9.07
CA THR A 242 1.45 -8.66 10.39
C THR A 242 1.08 -10.16 10.36
N SER A 243 1.14 -10.78 9.20
CA SER A 243 0.87 -12.21 8.99
C SER A 243 1.88 -13.15 9.67
N GLN A 244 2.75 -12.64 10.53
CA GLN A 244 3.74 -13.45 11.26
C GLN A 244 3.53 -13.49 12.78
N HIS A 245 2.55 -12.76 13.33
CA HIS A 245 2.26 -12.93 14.76
C HIS A 245 1.46 -14.23 14.95
N PRO A 246 1.89 -15.14 15.82
CA PRO A 246 1.23 -16.45 16.00
C PRO A 246 -0.27 -16.35 16.33
N ALA A 247 -0.70 -15.24 16.93
CA ALA A 247 -2.11 -14.98 17.23
C ALA A 247 -2.95 -14.79 15.96
N ILE A 248 -2.39 -14.18 14.90
CA ILE A 248 -3.10 -13.94 13.63
C ILE A 248 -3.39 -15.27 12.94
N GLU A 249 -2.42 -16.16 12.85
CA GLU A 249 -2.61 -17.49 12.26
C GLU A 249 -3.64 -18.35 13.01
N LYS A 250 -3.79 -18.15 14.33
CA LYS A 250 -4.82 -18.83 15.13
C LYS A 250 -6.23 -18.27 14.89
N VAL A 251 -6.32 -16.96 14.61
CA VAL A 251 -7.60 -16.23 14.52
C VAL A 251 -8.17 -16.26 13.13
N ILE A 252 -7.32 -16.14 12.12
CA ILE A 252 -7.73 -16.05 10.72
C ILE A 252 -7.49 -17.38 10.05
N PRO A 253 -8.55 -18.06 9.58
CA PRO A 253 -8.39 -19.29 8.82
C PRO A 253 -7.61 -19.03 7.54
N PRO A 254 -6.85 -19.99 7.02
CA PRO A 254 -6.17 -19.84 5.75
C PRO A 254 -7.19 -19.57 4.64
N TYR A 255 -6.93 -18.57 3.82
CA TYR A 255 -7.79 -18.21 2.69
C TYR A 255 -6.93 -17.96 1.44
N THR A 256 -7.55 -18.08 0.29
CA THR A 256 -6.95 -17.80 -1.02
C THR A 256 -7.45 -16.47 -1.58
N PHE A 257 -8.74 -16.18 -1.40
CA PHE A 257 -9.35 -14.95 -1.87
C PHE A 257 -10.05 -14.19 -0.75
N VAL A 258 -10.00 -12.87 -0.86
CA VAL A 258 -10.76 -11.96 0.01
C VAL A 258 -11.78 -11.19 -0.83
N ALA A 259 -13.04 -11.30 -0.45
CA ALA A 259 -14.11 -10.42 -0.90
C ALA A 259 -14.05 -9.14 -0.05
N SER A 260 -13.39 -8.12 -0.58
CA SER A 260 -13.09 -6.87 0.13
C SER A 260 -14.22 -5.88 -0.06
N VAL A 261 -14.91 -5.52 1.02
CA VAL A 261 -16.03 -4.56 1.04
C VAL A 261 -15.80 -3.39 2.01
N LEU A 262 -14.71 -3.41 2.79
CA LEU A 262 -14.31 -2.30 3.67
C LEU A 262 -13.63 -1.17 2.88
N GLY A 263 -14.35 -0.60 1.95
CA GLY A 263 -13.99 0.37 0.94
C GLY A 263 -14.73 0.04 -0.35
N ARG A 264 -14.18 0.41 -1.50
CA ARG A 264 -14.71 0.01 -2.80
C ARG A 264 -14.67 -1.52 -2.93
N PRO A 265 -15.79 -2.18 -3.28
CA PRO A 265 -15.83 -3.63 -3.41
C PRO A 265 -14.91 -4.16 -4.52
N GLU A 266 -14.16 -5.22 -4.19
CA GLU A 266 -13.29 -5.94 -5.12
C GLU A 266 -12.92 -7.32 -4.57
N VAL A 267 -12.69 -8.31 -5.44
CA VAL A 267 -12.16 -9.62 -5.05
C VAL A 267 -10.65 -9.63 -5.28
N ARG A 268 -9.89 -9.98 -4.24
CA ARG A 268 -8.42 -10.06 -4.30
C ARG A 268 -7.94 -11.45 -3.92
N HIS A 269 -6.92 -11.90 -4.61
CA HIS A 269 -6.13 -13.04 -4.19
C HIS A 269 -5.28 -12.68 -2.95
N MET A 270 -4.91 -13.65 -2.12
CA MET A 270 -4.08 -13.44 -0.91
C MET A 270 -2.75 -12.71 -1.18
N CYS A 271 -2.20 -12.82 -2.38
CA CYS A 271 -1.01 -12.07 -2.80
C CYS A 271 -1.30 -10.59 -3.13
N GLY A 272 -2.54 -10.11 -2.98
CA GLY A 272 -2.96 -8.74 -3.25
C GLY A 272 -3.47 -8.50 -4.68
N LYS A 273 -3.25 -9.40 -5.63
CA LYS A 273 -3.70 -9.26 -7.02
C LYS A 273 -5.23 -9.26 -7.11
N ARG A 274 -5.80 -8.28 -7.81
CA ARG A 274 -7.24 -8.23 -8.07
C ARG A 274 -7.65 -9.34 -9.04
N VAL A 275 -8.80 -9.96 -8.76
CA VAL A 275 -9.43 -10.92 -9.69
C VAL A 275 -10.23 -10.16 -10.75
N GLU A 276 -9.96 -10.44 -12.01
CA GLU A 276 -10.68 -9.83 -13.14
C GLU A 276 -11.91 -10.66 -13.51
N PHE A 277 -13.07 -10.00 -13.50
CA PHE A 277 -14.36 -10.59 -13.93
C PHE A 277 -14.80 -9.95 -15.24
N GLU A 278 -15.32 -10.76 -16.17
CA GLU A 278 -15.89 -10.22 -17.43
C GLU A 278 -17.16 -9.40 -17.18
N LYS A 279 -17.88 -9.72 -16.10
CA LYS A 279 -19.16 -9.08 -15.76
C LYS A 279 -19.12 -8.55 -14.33
N SER A 280 -19.53 -7.31 -14.12
CA SER A 280 -19.68 -6.71 -12.80
C SER A 280 -20.61 -7.51 -11.87
N LYS A 281 -21.66 -8.14 -12.42
CA LYS A 281 -22.56 -9.02 -11.66
C LYS A 281 -21.91 -10.32 -11.20
N SER A 282 -20.80 -10.73 -11.79
CA SER A 282 -20.03 -11.89 -11.32
C SER A 282 -19.22 -11.53 -10.06
N GLU A 283 -18.58 -10.37 -10.05
CA GLU A 283 -17.91 -9.83 -8.86
C GLU A 283 -18.91 -9.61 -7.73
N GLU A 284 -20.04 -8.97 -8.03
CA GLU A 284 -21.14 -8.75 -7.07
C GLU A 284 -21.67 -10.06 -6.47
N LEU A 285 -21.78 -11.14 -7.25
CA LEU A 285 -22.22 -12.45 -6.76
C LEU A 285 -21.23 -13.04 -5.75
N VAL A 286 -19.92 -12.90 -5.97
CA VAL A 286 -18.91 -13.36 -5.00
C VAL A 286 -19.03 -12.56 -3.70
N MET A 287 -19.21 -11.23 -3.78
CA MET A 287 -19.43 -10.39 -2.61
C MET A 287 -20.69 -10.79 -1.85
N TRP A 288 -21.80 -10.99 -2.57
CA TRP A 288 -23.05 -11.40 -1.96
C TRP A 288 -22.90 -12.73 -1.22
N LEU A 289 -22.30 -13.74 -1.86
CA LEU A 289 -22.08 -15.07 -1.27
C LEU A 289 -21.16 -15.02 -0.04
N ALA A 290 -20.08 -14.24 -0.10
CA ALA A 290 -19.17 -14.08 1.01
C ALA A 290 -19.83 -13.36 2.21
N MET A 291 -20.72 -12.39 1.96
CA MET A 291 -21.44 -11.69 3.02
C MET A 291 -22.63 -12.48 3.59
N HIS A 292 -23.10 -13.51 2.88
CA HIS A 292 -24.25 -14.35 3.27
C HIS A 292 -23.85 -15.82 3.46
N SER A 293 -22.75 -16.08 4.17
CA SER A 293 -22.16 -17.42 4.36
C SER A 293 -23.15 -18.46 4.89
N SER A 294 -24.16 -18.07 5.67
CA SER A 294 -25.21 -18.95 6.20
C SER A 294 -26.40 -19.20 5.24
N GLN A 295 -26.53 -18.46 4.15
CA GLN A 295 -27.69 -18.49 3.26
C GLN A 295 -27.31 -18.49 1.77
N GLN A 296 -26.28 -19.21 1.38
CA GLN A 296 -25.76 -19.27 0.02
C GLN A 296 -26.70 -20.03 -0.93
N ARG A 297 -27.79 -19.39 -1.35
CA ARG A 297 -28.83 -19.96 -2.23
C ARG A 297 -28.98 -19.17 -3.53
N ARG A 298 -29.23 -19.87 -4.64
CA ARG A 298 -29.47 -19.28 -5.96
C ARG A 298 -30.70 -18.37 -5.98
N SER A 299 -31.79 -18.84 -5.35
CA SER A 299 -33.04 -18.08 -5.26
C SER A 299 -32.86 -16.79 -4.47
N SER A 300 -32.17 -16.83 -3.33
CA SER A 300 -31.89 -15.65 -2.51
C SER A 300 -30.99 -14.64 -3.25
N ALA A 301 -29.87 -15.10 -3.82
CA ALA A 301 -28.99 -14.24 -4.62
C ALA A 301 -29.72 -13.55 -5.77
N ARG A 302 -30.58 -14.27 -6.48
CA ARG A 302 -31.38 -13.72 -7.59
C ARG A 302 -32.42 -12.71 -7.12
N ALA A 303 -33.02 -12.93 -5.97
CA ALA A 303 -34.05 -12.03 -5.42
C ALA A 303 -33.43 -10.71 -4.93
N GLU A 304 -32.23 -10.75 -4.35
CA GLU A 304 -31.60 -9.58 -3.73
C GLU A 304 -30.71 -8.77 -4.69
N MET A 305 -30.06 -9.44 -5.65
CA MET A 305 -29.16 -8.76 -6.59
C MET A 305 -29.85 -8.05 -7.77
N TRP A 306 -31.15 -8.32 -8.02
CA TRP A 306 -31.90 -7.75 -9.14
C TRP A 306 -33.27 -7.24 -8.73
N HIS A 307 -33.65 -6.05 -9.21
CA HIS A 307 -34.99 -5.50 -9.02
C HIS A 307 -36.10 -6.30 -9.75
N THR A 308 -35.72 -7.03 -10.81
CA THR A 308 -36.65 -7.80 -11.63
C THR A 308 -36.18 -9.21 -11.81
N PRO A 309 -37.09 -10.20 -11.89
CA PRO A 309 -36.70 -11.60 -12.11
C PRO A 309 -35.86 -11.78 -13.39
N ILE A 310 -34.72 -12.48 -13.28
CA ILE A 310 -33.85 -12.81 -14.40
C ILE A 310 -34.04 -14.25 -14.87
N LYS A 311 -33.70 -14.52 -16.15
CA LYS A 311 -33.75 -15.86 -16.73
C LYS A 311 -32.65 -16.76 -16.10
N ASP A 312 -32.94 -18.06 -15.99
CA ASP A 312 -31.97 -19.04 -15.46
C ASP A 312 -30.67 -19.06 -16.26
N ALA A 313 -30.75 -18.94 -17.58
CA ALA A 313 -29.58 -18.88 -18.45
C ALA A 313 -28.68 -17.67 -18.12
N THR A 314 -29.26 -16.52 -17.77
CA THR A 314 -28.50 -15.33 -17.38
C THR A 314 -27.73 -15.58 -16.08
N PHE A 315 -28.40 -16.15 -15.07
CA PHE A 315 -27.75 -16.47 -13.81
C PHE A 315 -26.67 -17.56 -13.98
N SER A 316 -26.93 -18.60 -14.80
CA SER A 316 -25.96 -19.65 -15.12
C SER A 316 -24.70 -19.08 -15.81
N ASN A 317 -24.86 -18.10 -16.69
CA ASN A 317 -23.72 -17.43 -17.32
C ASN A 317 -22.87 -16.63 -16.32
N ILE A 318 -23.49 -16.04 -15.31
CA ILE A 318 -22.80 -15.31 -14.23
C ILE A 318 -22.03 -16.29 -13.35
N THR A 319 -22.66 -17.39 -12.90
CA THR A 319 -21.97 -18.39 -12.09
C THR A 319 -20.83 -19.09 -12.84
N SER A 320 -20.95 -19.25 -14.16
CA SER A 320 -19.88 -19.80 -15.01
C SER A 320 -18.71 -18.81 -15.14
N ASP A 321 -19.01 -17.52 -15.23
CA ASP A 321 -17.98 -16.48 -15.25
C ASP A 321 -17.23 -16.41 -13.92
N VAL A 322 -17.93 -16.45 -12.79
CA VAL A 322 -17.31 -16.53 -11.45
C VAL A 322 -16.32 -17.70 -11.36
N ARG A 323 -16.75 -18.91 -11.74
CA ARG A 323 -15.87 -20.09 -11.68
C ARG A 323 -14.62 -19.91 -12.53
N ARG A 324 -14.80 -19.43 -13.77
CA ARG A 324 -13.70 -19.22 -14.70
C ARG A 324 -12.72 -18.16 -14.17
N SER A 325 -13.21 -17.01 -13.74
CA SER A 325 -12.36 -15.90 -13.28
C SER A 325 -11.56 -16.29 -12.03
N LEU A 326 -12.18 -16.93 -11.06
CA LEU A 326 -11.48 -17.42 -9.87
C LEU A 326 -10.45 -18.51 -10.22
N THR A 327 -10.79 -19.45 -11.11
CA THR A 327 -9.86 -20.53 -11.52
C THR A 327 -8.69 -20.00 -12.37
N VAL A 328 -8.89 -18.93 -13.12
CA VAL A 328 -7.80 -18.25 -13.85
C VAL A 328 -6.85 -17.55 -12.88
N ALA A 329 -7.38 -16.97 -11.81
CA ALA A 329 -6.58 -16.31 -10.78
C ALA A 329 -5.79 -17.32 -9.92
N GLU A 330 -6.42 -18.45 -9.55
CA GLU A 330 -5.79 -19.53 -8.79
C GLU A 330 -6.59 -20.83 -9.02
N LEU A 331 -5.88 -21.95 -9.18
CA LEU A 331 -6.53 -23.26 -9.29
C LEU A 331 -7.12 -23.67 -7.94
N PRO A 332 -8.36 -24.19 -7.91
CA PRO A 332 -8.91 -24.71 -6.65
C PRO A 332 -8.14 -25.97 -6.20
N PRO A 333 -8.20 -26.31 -4.91
CA PRO A 333 -7.64 -27.56 -4.40
C PRO A 333 -8.17 -28.78 -5.18
N GLU A 334 -7.37 -29.84 -5.23
CA GLU A 334 -7.71 -31.03 -6.00
C GLU A 334 -9.09 -31.62 -5.61
N GLY A 335 -9.98 -31.75 -6.58
CA GLY A 335 -11.35 -32.25 -6.38
C GLY A 335 -12.34 -31.19 -5.88
N GLU A 336 -11.96 -29.95 -5.67
CA GLU A 336 -12.81 -28.87 -5.19
C GLU A 336 -13.12 -27.84 -6.29
N GLN A 337 -13.98 -26.88 -5.98
CA GLN A 337 -14.36 -25.77 -6.87
C GLN A 337 -14.56 -24.50 -6.06
N TRP A 338 -14.09 -23.36 -6.57
CA TRP A 338 -14.29 -22.06 -5.92
C TRP A 338 -15.77 -21.69 -5.74
N LEU A 339 -16.62 -22.10 -6.66
CA LEU A 339 -18.07 -21.98 -6.57
C LEU A 339 -18.71 -23.33 -6.96
N GLY A 340 -19.34 -23.97 -5.99
CA GLY A 340 -19.89 -25.32 -6.14
C GLY A 340 -20.92 -25.43 -7.25
N VAL A 341 -20.96 -26.60 -7.91
CA VAL A 341 -22.02 -27.00 -8.83
C VAL A 341 -22.94 -27.94 -8.10
N THR A 342 -24.19 -27.52 -7.87
CA THR A 342 -25.19 -28.31 -7.17
C THR A 342 -26.42 -28.52 -8.03
N LEU A 343 -27.16 -29.61 -7.81
CA LEU A 343 -28.45 -29.88 -8.40
C LEU A 343 -29.60 -29.24 -7.60
N THR A 344 -29.29 -28.66 -6.44
CA THR A 344 -30.24 -28.01 -5.53
C THR A 344 -30.20 -26.51 -5.69
N ASP A 345 -30.98 -25.79 -4.89
CA ASP A 345 -30.95 -24.30 -4.80
C ASP A 345 -29.67 -23.78 -4.11
N GLU A 346 -28.90 -24.62 -3.50
CA GLU A 346 -27.63 -24.22 -2.84
C GLU A 346 -26.58 -23.76 -3.86
N LEU A 347 -25.81 -22.74 -3.47
CA LEU A 347 -24.72 -22.17 -4.25
C LEU A 347 -23.49 -21.96 -3.33
N PRO A 348 -22.85 -23.05 -2.88
CA PRO A 348 -21.78 -22.94 -1.89
C PRO A 348 -20.54 -22.26 -2.46
N LEU A 349 -20.08 -21.22 -1.78
CA LEU A 349 -18.78 -20.61 -2.00
C LEU A 349 -17.72 -21.40 -1.24
N HIS A 350 -16.55 -21.58 -1.83
CA HIS A 350 -15.46 -22.32 -1.20
C HIS A 350 -14.98 -21.60 0.08
N LEU A 351 -14.61 -22.37 1.11
CA LEU A 351 -14.16 -21.84 2.41
C LEU A 351 -12.87 -21.01 2.32
N GLY A 352 -12.07 -21.21 1.28
CA GLY A 352 -10.90 -20.37 0.98
C GLY A 352 -11.23 -18.98 0.42
N ILE A 353 -12.52 -18.62 0.33
CA ILE A 353 -12.98 -17.27 -0.06
C ILE A 353 -13.71 -16.67 1.14
N VAL A 354 -13.12 -15.63 1.75
CA VAL A 354 -13.63 -14.98 2.96
C VAL A 354 -13.93 -13.51 2.70
N SER A 355 -14.77 -12.88 3.51
CA SER A 355 -14.93 -11.43 3.48
C SER A 355 -13.95 -10.74 4.44
N ASP A 356 -13.50 -9.52 4.09
CA ASP A 356 -12.71 -8.69 5.00
C ASP A 356 -13.49 -8.31 6.28
N VAL A 357 -14.82 -8.27 6.22
CA VAL A 357 -15.69 -8.07 7.38
C VAL A 357 -15.63 -9.28 8.33
N GLU A 358 -15.63 -10.51 7.81
CA GLU A 358 -15.48 -11.72 8.64
C GLU A 358 -14.10 -11.77 9.32
N ILE A 359 -13.04 -11.44 8.58
CA ILE A 359 -11.69 -11.33 9.13
C ILE A 359 -11.66 -10.29 10.25
N LEU A 360 -12.15 -9.07 10.01
CA LEU A 360 -12.18 -8.01 11.02
C LEU A 360 -13.01 -8.41 12.24
N ARG A 361 -14.13 -9.10 12.04
CA ARG A 361 -14.98 -9.59 13.15
C ARG A 361 -14.23 -10.60 14.01
N ALA A 362 -13.54 -11.55 13.38
CA ALA A 362 -12.71 -12.52 14.10
C ALA A 362 -11.59 -11.83 14.91
N CYS A 363 -10.96 -10.80 14.32
CA CYS A 363 -9.94 -9.99 15.03
C CYS A 363 -10.52 -9.27 16.26
N VAL A 364 -11.67 -8.62 16.12
CA VAL A 364 -12.35 -7.94 17.23
C VAL A 364 -12.76 -8.93 18.33
N ASP A 365 -13.29 -10.09 17.94
CA ASP A 365 -13.70 -11.11 18.91
C ASP A 365 -12.53 -11.72 19.66
N HIS A 366 -11.38 -11.91 18.99
CA HIS A 366 -10.15 -12.36 19.64
C HIS A 366 -9.63 -11.30 20.62
N ALA A 367 -9.40 -10.08 20.15
CA ALA A 367 -8.87 -9.01 20.99
C ALA A 367 -9.72 -8.73 22.22
N ARG A 368 -11.05 -8.86 22.11
CA ARG A 368 -11.96 -8.72 23.24
C ARG A 368 -11.82 -9.85 24.27
N ARG A 369 -11.56 -11.08 23.82
CA ARG A 369 -11.48 -12.27 24.70
C ARG A 369 -10.09 -12.45 25.30
N TRP A 370 -9.06 -12.15 24.53
CA TRP A 370 -7.66 -12.39 24.87
C TRP A 370 -6.78 -11.18 24.48
N PRO A 371 -6.97 -10.03 25.13
CA PRO A 371 -6.22 -8.81 24.78
C PRO A 371 -4.70 -8.99 24.89
N GLU A 372 -4.24 -9.80 25.85
CA GLU A 372 -2.83 -10.09 26.11
C GLU A 372 -2.20 -11.08 25.10
N ASP A 373 -3.00 -11.82 24.31
CA ASP A 373 -2.53 -12.78 23.31
C ASP A 373 -2.51 -12.10 21.91
N GLY A 374 -1.70 -11.05 21.75
CA GLY A 374 -1.54 -10.36 20.47
C GLY A 374 -2.78 -9.57 20.02
N GLY A 375 -3.58 -9.06 20.97
CA GLY A 375 -4.82 -8.35 20.65
C GLY A 375 -4.61 -7.12 19.77
N VAL A 376 -3.55 -6.33 20.02
CA VAL A 376 -3.20 -5.14 19.20
C VAL A 376 -2.81 -5.55 17.78
N GLU A 377 -1.96 -6.57 17.64
CA GLU A 377 -1.47 -7.07 16.35
C GLU A 377 -2.61 -7.65 15.50
N VAL A 378 -3.51 -8.40 16.12
CA VAL A 378 -4.68 -8.98 15.47
C VAL A 378 -5.64 -7.87 15.01
N LEU A 379 -5.92 -6.87 15.86
CA LEU A 379 -6.75 -5.71 15.47
C LEU A 379 -6.08 -4.90 14.35
N ARG A 380 -4.77 -4.72 14.42
CA ARG A 380 -3.99 -4.03 13.40
C ARG A 380 -4.11 -4.75 12.04
N HIS A 381 -4.03 -6.06 12.03
CA HIS A 381 -4.25 -6.84 10.81
C HIS A 381 -5.66 -6.61 10.24
N GLY A 382 -6.71 -6.77 11.07
CA GLY A 382 -8.09 -6.57 10.63
C GLY A 382 -8.37 -5.15 10.14
N LEU A 383 -7.90 -4.12 10.86
CA LEU A 383 -8.03 -2.72 10.46
C LEU A 383 -7.18 -2.38 9.23
N GLY A 384 -6.09 -3.11 8.98
CA GLY A 384 -5.30 -3.01 7.76
C GLY A 384 -6.11 -3.24 6.49
N LEU A 385 -7.18 -4.02 6.56
CA LEU A 385 -8.09 -4.29 5.44
C LEU A 385 -9.03 -3.12 5.11
N VAL A 386 -9.15 -2.13 6.01
CA VAL A 386 -10.01 -0.95 5.80
C VAL A 386 -9.35 0.00 4.80
N ARG A 387 -10.04 0.27 3.68
CA ARG A 387 -9.57 1.06 2.54
C ARG A 387 -10.40 2.33 2.30
N GLY A 388 -11.59 2.43 2.91
CA GLY A 388 -12.51 3.55 2.75
C GLY A 388 -13.85 3.29 3.43
N VAL A 389 -14.87 4.05 3.03
CA VAL A 389 -16.23 3.82 3.47
C VAL A 389 -16.71 2.44 2.98
N PRO A 390 -17.25 1.57 3.84
CA PRO A 390 -17.73 0.26 3.42
C PRO A 390 -18.71 0.34 2.25
N PHE A 391 -18.50 -0.50 1.22
CA PHE A 391 -19.27 -0.51 -0.02
C PHE A 391 -19.22 0.79 -0.83
N GLU A 392 -18.16 1.57 -0.70
CA GLU A 392 -17.99 2.86 -1.38
C GLU A 392 -18.18 2.73 -2.90
N THR A 393 -18.91 3.67 -3.48
CA THR A 393 -19.16 3.78 -4.94
C THR A 393 -19.84 2.56 -5.60
N CYS A 394 -20.37 1.60 -4.84
CA CYS A 394 -21.09 0.47 -5.42
C CYS A 394 -22.60 0.76 -5.53
N LEU A 395 -23.24 0.09 -6.48
CA LEU A 395 -24.70 0.13 -6.70
C LEU A 395 -25.36 -1.20 -6.30
N TYR A 396 -24.84 -1.83 -5.23
CA TYR A 396 -25.38 -3.11 -4.75
C TYR A 396 -26.65 -2.87 -3.94
N ILE A 397 -27.79 -3.21 -4.53
CA ILE A 397 -29.13 -2.98 -3.94
C ILE A 397 -29.26 -3.63 -2.57
N TRP A 398 -28.66 -4.80 -2.41
CA TRP A 398 -28.76 -5.62 -1.20
C TRP A 398 -27.99 -5.06 -0.01
N CYS A 399 -26.90 -4.33 -0.21
CA CYS A 399 -26.07 -3.85 0.90
C CYS A 399 -26.81 -2.77 1.73
N ASP A 400 -27.59 -1.91 1.08
CA ASP A 400 -28.36 -0.86 1.76
C ASP A 400 -29.61 -1.43 2.42
N SER A 401 -30.32 -2.31 1.70
CA SER A 401 -31.59 -2.89 2.17
C SER A 401 -31.45 -3.80 3.39
N THR A 402 -30.26 -4.42 3.57
CA THR A 402 -29.98 -5.32 4.69
C THR A 402 -29.21 -4.65 5.84
N GLY A 403 -28.75 -3.40 5.69
CA GLY A 403 -27.96 -2.67 6.68
C GLY A 403 -26.51 -3.12 6.79
N LEU A 404 -26.01 -3.98 5.89
CA LEU A 404 -24.66 -4.54 5.94
C LEU A 404 -23.56 -3.49 5.86
N ALA A 405 -23.77 -2.41 5.09
CA ALA A 405 -22.83 -1.31 5.02
C ALA A 405 -22.69 -0.59 6.37
N THR A 406 -23.80 -0.34 7.05
CA THR A 406 -23.84 0.26 8.39
C THR A 406 -23.19 -0.66 9.42
N ASP A 407 -23.49 -1.96 9.38
CA ASP A 407 -22.90 -2.93 10.32
C ASP A 407 -21.39 -3.04 10.14
N ALA A 408 -20.90 -3.00 8.90
CA ALA A 408 -19.48 -2.99 8.59
C ALA A 408 -18.80 -1.72 9.10
N ALA A 409 -19.41 -0.54 8.91
CA ALA A 409 -18.90 0.72 9.41
C ALA A 409 -18.81 0.75 10.95
N VAL A 410 -19.86 0.29 11.63
CA VAL A 410 -19.88 0.15 13.10
C VAL A 410 -18.80 -0.82 13.60
N LEU A 411 -18.59 -1.93 12.89
CA LEU A 411 -17.53 -2.89 13.24
C LEU A 411 -16.14 -2.26 13.12
N VAL A 412 -15.87 -1.49 12.06
CA VAL A 412 -14.59 -0.79 11.88
C VAL A 412 -14.36 0.23 13.00
N VAL A 413 -15.35 1.06 13.30
CA VAL A 413 -15.23 2.05 14.39
C VAL A 413 -14.93 1.35 15.73
N ARG A 414 -15.65 0.28 16.03
CA ARG A 414 -15.43 -0.49 17.26
C ARG A 414 -14.02 -1.08 17.34
N ALA A 415 -13.52 -1.64 16.23
CA ALA A 415 -12.16 -2.17 16.16
C ALA A 415 -11.11 -1.06 16.37
N ALA A 416 -11.33 0.11 15.76
CA ALA A 416 -10.46 1.27 15.88
C ALA A 416 -10.43 1.82 17.32
N GLN A 417 -11.58 1.95 17.96
CA GLN A 417 -11.67 2.38 19.36
C GLN A 417 -10.95 1.40 20.29
N MET A 418 -11.23 0.11 20.14
CA MET A 418 -10.62 -0.94 20.98
C MET A 418 -9.09 -0.94 20.84
N MET A 419 -8.55 -0.87 19.60
CA MET A 419 -7.10 -0.80 19.39
C MET A 419 -6.51 0.49 19.96
N ALA A 420 -7.18 1.63 19.79
CA ALA A 420 -6.72 2.91 20.31
C ALA A 420 -6.67 2.92 21.85
N GLU A 421 -7.65 2.31 22.51
CA GLU A 421 -7.66 2.14 23.96
C GLU A 421 -6.47 1.29 24.44
N MET A 422 -6.25 0.11 23.82
CA MET A 422 -5.13 -0.78 24.15
C MET A 422 -3.77 -0.10 23.92
N CYS A 423 -3.62 0.63 22.80
CA CYS A 423 -2.39 1.39 22.53
C CYS A 423 -2.18 2.53 23.53
N THR A 424 -3.24 3.19 23.99
CA THR A 424 -3.17 4.24 25.02
C THR A 424 -2.65 3.69 26.34
N GLU A 425 -3.11 2.50 26.76
CA GLU A 425 -2.67 1.86 28.00
C GLU A 425 -1.17 1.57 28.05
N VAL A 426 -0.56 1.27 26.90
CA VAL A 426 0.89 1.00 26.79
C VAL A 426 1.70 2.22 26.34
N GLY A 427 1.06 3.37 26.09
CA GLY A 427 1.71 4.61 25.64
C GLY A 427 2.12 4.59 24.15
N ASP A 428 1.59 3.68 23.34
CA ASP A 428 1.80 3.64 21.89
C ASP A 428 0.90 4.66 21.18
N LEU A 429 1.34 5.91 21.16
CA LEU A 429 0.58 7.01 20.56
C LEU A 429 0.46 6.87 19.05
N ASP A 430 1.45 6.32 18.37
CA ASP A 430 1.40 6.09 16.92
C ASP A 430 0.34 5.03 16.59
N GLY A 431 0.22 4.00 17.40
CA GLY A 431 -0.87 3.02 17.32
C GLY A 431 -2.25 3.66 17.48
N VAL A 432 -2.41 4.61 18.40
CA VAL A 432 -3.67 5.35 18.58
C VAL A 432 -4.02 6.17 17.34
N TYR A 433 -3.05 6.92 16.79
CA TYR A 433 -3.27 7.71 15.57
C TYR A 433 -3.63 6.84 14.38
N TRP A 434 -2.92 5.74 14.21
CA TRP A 434 -3.18 4.81 13.11
C TRP A 434 -4.57 4.17 13.22
N ALA A 435 -4.94 3.65 14.39
CA ALA A 435 -6.23 3.02 14.62
C ALA A 435 -7.39 4.00 14.38
N THR A 436 -7.29 5.20 14.95
CA THR A 436 -8.32 6.25 14.77
C THR A 436 -8.42 6.72 13.32
N ALA A 437 -7.29 6.82 12.59
CA ALA A 437 -7.29 7.13 11.16
C ALA A 437 -8.05 6.06 10.35
N LYS A 438 -7.85 4.77 10.65
CA LYS A 438 -8.59 3.68 10.01
C LYS A 438 -10.10 3.74 10.28
N GLY A 439 -10.49 4.07 11.52
CA GLY A 439 -11.90 4.27 11.86
C GLY A 439 -12.53 5.46 11.11
N LEU A 440 -11.79 6.56 11.00
CA LEU A 440 -12.24 7.77 10.29
C LEU A 440 -12.27 7.61 8.77
N LEU A 441 -11.52 6.67 8.18
CA LEU A 441 -11.69 6.28 6.78
C LEU A 441 -13.06 5.65 6.51
N ALA A 442 -13.55 4.83 7.44
CA ALA A 442 -14.86 4.19 7.28
C ALA A 442 -16.03 5.11 7.66
N VAL A 443 -15.85 5.94 8.68
CA VAL A 443 -16.86 6.89 9.17
C VAL A 443 -16.22 8.27 9.39
N PRO A 444 -16.13 9.09 8.33
CA PRO A 444 -15.57 10.45 8.45
C PRO A 444 -16.34 11.28 9.49
N GLY A 445 -15.61 11.96 10.36
CA GLY A 445 -16.21 12.81 11.39
C GLY A 445 -16.80 12.07 12.60
N HIS A 446 -16.48 10.78 12.82
CA HIS A 446 -16.92 10.06 14.02
C HIS A 446 -16.40 10.72 15.30
N GLU A 447 -17.30 11.27 16.10
CA GLU A 447 -16.97 12.15 17.24
C GLU A 447 -16.03 11.56 18.26
N ASP A 448 -16.23 10.29 18.65
CA ASP A 448 -15.38 9.68 19.69
C ASP A 448 -13.94 9.45 19.21
N LEU A 449 -13.75 9.10 17.93
CA LEU A 449 -12.41 8.94 17.35
C LEU A 449 -11.69 10.30 17.21
N VAL A 450 -12.40 11.32 16.74
CA VAL A 450 -11.87 12.69 16.69
C VAL A 450 -11.54 13.19 18.09
N ALA A 451 -12.41 12.94 19.07
CA ALA A 451 -12.19 13.34 20.45
C ALA A 451 -10.94 12.68 21.06
N GLN A 452 -10.65 11.41 20.74
CA GLN A 452 -9.43 10.74 21.16
C GLN A 452 -8.19 11.46 20.62
N ARG A 453 -8.17 11.77 19.31
CA ARG A 453 -7.07 12.50 18.65
C ARG A 453 -6.89 13.90 19.23
N MET A 454 -7.99 14.62 19.46
CA MET A 454 -7.94 15.95 20.09
C MET A 454 -7.34 15.92 21.50
N ARG A 455 -7.68 14.93 22.31
CA ARG A 455 -7.09 14.78 23.67
C ARG A 455 -5.57 14.53 23.59
N LEU A 456 -5.12 13.67 22.68
CA LEU A 456 -3.69 13.41 22.47
C LEU A 456 -2.93 14.68 22.07
N HIS A 457 -3.48 15.49 21.16
CA HIS A 457 -2.88 16.78 20.80
C HIS A 457 -2.86 17.74 22.00
N GLY A 458 -3.93 17.76 22.79
CA GLY A 458 -4.00 18.54 24.03
C GLY A 458 -2.94 18.15 25.06
N GLU A 459 -2.71 16.84 25.26
CA GLU A 459 -1.70 16.30 26.19
C GLU A 459 -0.27 16.65 25.71
N ARG A 460 -0.04 16.68 24.41
CA ARG A 460 1.25 17.08 23.80
C ARG A 460 1.44 18.59 23.69
N ASP A 461 0.44 19.37 24.08
CA ASP A 461 0.38 20.84 23.88
C ASP A 461 0.53 21.27 22.41
N ASP A 462 0.15 20.38 21.47
CA ASP A 462 0.19 20.66 20.03
C ASP A 462 -1.09 21.38 19.58
N GLN A 463 -1.09 22.69 19.76
CA GLN A 463 -2.23 23.55 19.43
C GLN A 463 -2.50 23.64 17.92
N ALA A 464 -1.48 23.40 17.08
CA ALA A 464 -1.63 23.45 15.62
C ALA A 464 -2.36 22.20 15.12
N ALA A 465 -1.93 21.02 15.56
CA ALA A 465 -2.58 19.77 15.24
C ALA A 465 -4.01 19.72 15.80
N LEU A 466 -4.22 20.18 17.03
CA LEU A 466 -5.55 20.29 17.63
C LEU A 466 -6.52 21.12 16.78
N ARG A 467 -6.06 22.29 16.25
CA ARG A 467 -6.86 23.11 15.35
C ARG A 467 -7.14 22.42 14.01
N SER A 468 -6.17 21.70 13.49
CA SER A 468 -6.32 20.93 12.25
C SER A 468 -7.38 19.84 12.38
N GLU A 469 -7.35 19.07 13.49
CA GLU A 469 -8.35 18.04 13.77
C GLU A 469 -9.76 18.62 13.88
N TRP A 470 -9.91 19.73 14.62
CA TRP A 470 -11.21 20.40 14.73
C TRP A 470 -11.73 20.88 13.38
N GLN A 471 -10.88 21.48 12.55
CA GLN A 471 -11.28 21.93 11.20
C GLN A 471 -11.64 20.74 10.29
N GLY A 472 -10.90 19.63 10.41
CA GLY A 472 -11.20 18.38 9.71
C GLY A 472 -12.58 17.83 10.08
N TYR A 473 -12.87 17.78 11.37
CA TYR A 473 -14.17 17.36 11.88
C TYR A 473 -15.31 18.27 11.37
N CYS A 474 -15.16 19.59 11.45
CA CYS A 474 -16.17 20.52 10.93
C CYS A 474 -16.40 20.37 9.42
N ARG A 475 -15.33 20.09 8.64
CA ARG A 475 -15.46 19.82 7.20
C ARG A 475 -16.16 18.50 6.93
N ALA A 476 -15.89 17.46 7.71
CA ALA A 476 -16.61 16.18 7.58
C ALA A 476 -18.12 16.34 7.82
N LEU A 477 -18.51 17.11 8.84
CA LEU A 477 -19.91 17.41 9.11
C LEU A 477 -20.57 18.24 8.00
N ALA A 478 -19.84 19.20 7.42
CA ALA A 478 -20.38 20.03 6.32
C ALA A 478 -20.57 19.27 5.01
N ASN A 479 -19.84 18.15 4.83
CA ASN A 479 -19.94 17.29 3.65
C ASN A 479 -20.95 16.14 3.83
N ASP A 480 -21.61 16.05 4.98
CA ASP A 480 -22.67 15.06 5.21
C ASP A 480 -23.91 15.46 4.39
N ASP A 481 -24.48 14.51 3.64
CA ASP A 481 -25.66 14.72 2.75
C ASP A 481 -26.89 15.25 3.51
N TRP A 482 -26.93 15.16 4.83
CA TRP A 482 -27.98 15.71 5.68
C TRP A 482 -27.83 17.20 6.04
N GLY A 483 -26.81 17.87 5.52
CA GLY A 483 -26.66 19.31 5.23
C GLY A 483 -26.67 20.33 6.39
N ASP A 484 -27.08 19.97 7.61
CA ASP A 484 -27.20 20.86 8.77
C ASP A 484 -26.49 20.32 10.04
N ALA A 485 -25.55 19.39 9.86
CA ALA A 485 -24.83 18.81 10.99
C ALA A 485 -23.86 19.85 11.58
N SER A 486 -24.15 20.32 12.78
CA SER A 486 -23.25 21.15 13.58
C SER A 486 -22.53 20.30 14.64
N PRO A 487 -21.31 20.70 15.06
CA PRO A 487 -20.60 20.02 16.13
C PRO A 487 -21.47 19.82 17.36
N SER A 488 -21.41 18.62 17.94
CA SER A 488 -22.17 18.33 19.16
C SER A 488 -21.68 19.20 20.31
N ARG A 489 -22.54 19.42 21.29
CA ARG A 489 -22.19 20.16 22.50
C ARG A 489 -20.97 19.57 23.21
N LYS A 490 -20.85 18.24 23.25
CA LYS A 490 -19.72 17.50 23.83
C LYS A 490 -18.40 17.86 23.13
N MET A 491 -18.41 17.91 21.81
CA MET A 491 -17.22 18.25 21.01
C MET A 491 -16.82 19.72 21.15
N VAL A 492 -17.80 20.63 21.22
CA VAL A 492 -17.54 22.05 21.45
C VAL A 492 -16.95 22.29 22.85
N GLU A 493 -17.47 21.62 23.87
CA GLU A 493 -16.92 21.68 25.23
C GLU A 493 -15.48 21.14 25.26
N LEU A 494 -15.23 19.96 24.67
CA LEU A 494 -13.88 19.40 24.57
C LEU A 494 -12.90 20.33 23.85
N TRP A 495 -13.31 20.94 22.74
CA TRP A 495 -12.52 21.91 22.02
C TRP A 495 -12.11 23.11 22.91
N ARG A 496 -13.07 23.67 23.66
CA ARG A 496 -12.84 24.82 24.54
C ARG A 496 -11.90 24.47 25.70
N ASP A 497 -11.98 23.25 26.21
CA ASP A 497 -11.12 22.79 27.31
C ASP A 497 -9.67 22.57 26.87
N LEU A 498 -9.45 22.17 25.63
CA LEU A 498 -8.13 21.82 25.10
C LEU A 498 -7.40 23.01 24.43
N ILE A 499 -8.16 23.96 23.87
CA ILE A 499 -7.52 25.10 23.19
C ILE A 499 -7.01 26.11 24.22
N LYS A 500 -5.71 26.44 24.13
CA LYS A 500 -5.11 27.52 24.91
C LYS A 500 -5.14 28.80 24.08
N ASP A 501 -6.01 29.73 24.43
CA ASP A 501 -6.01 31.06 23.85
C ASP A 501 -4.99 31.93 24.54
N GLU A 502 -4.01 32.48 23.78
CA GLU A 502 -3.05 33.48 24.29
C GLU A 502 -3.70 34.81 24.65
N ALA A 503 -4.94 35.02 24.33
CA ALA A 503 -5.65 36.26 24.59
C ALA A 503 -7.12 36.01 24.88
N GLY A 504 -7.52 35.63 26.05
CA GLY A 504 -8.85 35.68 26.68
C GLY A 504 -10.10 36.22 25.94
N LEU A 505 -10.14 36.18 24.61
CA LEU A 505 -11.20 36.68 23.73
C LEU A 505 -11.69 35.56 22.82
N ILE A 506 -12.64 34.79 23.33
CA ILE A 506 -13.51 33.96 22.49
C ILE A 506 -14.35 34.91 21.63
N ARG A 507 -13.94 35.13 20.39
CA ARG A 507 -14.85 35.71 19.40
C ARG A 507 -15.85 34.63 18.95
N ALA A 508 -17.11 34.92 19.16
CA ALA A 508 -18.26 34.08 18.78
C ALA A 508 -18.46 33.92 17.24
N ASP A 509 -17.45 34.32 16.43
CA ASP A 509 -17.58 34.47 14.98
C ASP A 509 -17.00 33.29 14.17
N VAL A 510 -16.70 32.11 14.78
CA VAL A 510 -16.15 30.95 14.08
C VAL A 510 -17.24 29.97 13.61
N PHE A 511 -18.50 30.34 13.72
CA PHE A 511 -19.59 29.56 13.10
C PHE A 511 -20.01 30.24 11.78
N PRO A 512 -19.77 29.61 10.62
CA PRO A 512 -20.44 30.04 9.40
C PRO A 512 -21.95 29.80 9.58
N ARG A 513 -22.75 30.85 9.33
CA ARG A 513 -24.20 30.80 9.28
C ARG A 513 -24.65 30.10 8.02
#